data_7c126a23d54ef29a8adf75ad9093e2da
#
_entry.id   7c126a23d54ef29a8adf75ad9093e2da
#
_cell.length_a   1.000
_cell.length_b   1.000
_cell.length_c   1.000
_cell.angle_alpha   90.00
_cell.angle_beta   90.00
_cell.angle_gamma   90.00
#
_symmetry.space_group_name_H-M   'P 1'
#
loop_
_entity.id
_entity.type
_entity.pdbx_description
1 polymer ?
#
loop_
_entity_poly.entity_id
_entity_poly.type
_entity_poly.pdbx_seq_one_letter_code
_entity_poly.pdbx_strand_id
1 'polypeptide(L)'
;MAQQQLSFIEAITHCGRNLTNFKGRARRSELWWNFLLAVIMQVVIEVFASLFFLPDIVSTILTSITFLGWMTAVTVRRFHDRGMNGTIVYMVAAFTLLVDLTFPYSGLDAAIDNDDINIIRDFVVDNTYHIFALIINFVLDIIIFVVCVLDSKPKPNKYGISPKYGEEDAEETESA
;
A
#
# COMPACT_ATOMS: atom_id res chain seq x y z
N MET A 1 24.09 -13.28 12.30
CA MET A 1 24.34 -12.62 10.97
C MET A 1 23.01 -12.30 10.28
N ALA A 2 22.87 -11.12 9.65
CA ALA A 2 21.63 -10.79 8.93
C ALA A 2 21.39 -11.79 7.78
N GLN A 3 20.16 -12.33 7.71
CA GLN A 3 19.79 -13.27 6.65
C GLN A 3 19.86 -12.60 5.27
N GLN A 4 20.14 -13.37 4.22
CA GLN A 4 20.19 -12.87 2.84
C GLN A 4 18.86 -12.21 2.44
N GLN A 5 18.93 -11.14 1.63
CA GLN A 5 17.74 -10.46 1.11
C GLN A 5 16.97 -11.41 0.17
N LEU A 6 15.64 -11.30 0.22
CA LEU A 6 14.80 -12.03 -0.73
C LEU A 6 15.02 -11.52 -2.15
N SER A 7 15.14 -12.43 -3.09
CA SER A 7 15.06 -12.10 -4.51
C SER A 7 13.65 -11.68 -4.90
N PHE A 8 13.49 -11.07 -6.08
CA PHE A 8 12.18 -10.65 -6.61
C PHE A 8 11.17 -11.81 -6.64
N ILE A 9 11.57 -12.94 -7.22
CA ILE A 9 10.67 -14.11 -7.38
C ILE A 9 10.29 -14.70 -6.02
N GLU A 10 11.24 -14.83 -5.11
CA GLU A 10 10.98 -15.32 -3.75
C GLU A 10 10.01 -14.41 -2.99
N ALA A 11 10.21 -13.09 -3.07
CA ALA A 11 9.37 -12.11 -2.39
C ALA A 11 7.92 -12.16 -2.90
N ILE A 12 7.73 -12.22 -4.22
CA ILE A 12 6.39 -12.32 -4.84
C ILE A 12 5.72 -13.65 -4.49
N THR A 13 6.46 -14.76 -4.60
CA THR A 13 5.92 -16.09 -4.31
C THR A 13 5.52 -16.19 -2.83
N HIS A 14 6.36 -15.66 -1.93
CA HIS A 14 6.05 -15.61 -0.50
C HIS A 14 4.82 -14.76 -0.21
N CYS A 15 4.70 -13.57 -0.80
CA CYS A 15 3.54 -12.71 -0.65
C CYS A 15 2.28 -13.38 -1.20
N GLY A 16 2.33 -13.94 -2.42
CA GLY A 16 1.20 -14.60 -3.07
C GLY A 16 0.64 -15.78 -2.25
N ARG A 17 1.52 -16.55 -1.58
CA ARG A 17 1.10 -17.62 -0.67
C ARG A 17 0.53 -17.11 0.66
N ASN A 18 0.77 -15.84 1.00
CA ASN A 18 0.42 -15.23 2.28
C ASN A 18 -0.49 -13.99 2.12
N LEU A 19 -1.25 -13.89 1.02
CA LEU A 19 -2.15 -12.74 0.76
C LEU A 19 -3.19 -12.53 1.85
N THR A 20 -3.67 -13.62 2.45
CA THR A 20 -4.65 -13.60 3.55
C THR A 20 -4.02 -13.84 4.92
N ASN A 21 -2.71 -13.99 4.98
CA ASN A 21 -1.99 -14.17 6.22
C ASN A 21 -1.48 -12.84 6.77
N PHE A 22 -2.18 -12.32 7.75
CA PHE A 22 -1.84 -11.07 8.44
C PHE A 22 -0.96 -11.26 9.68
N LYS A 23 -0.60 -12.51 10.01
CA LYS A 23 0.25 -12.84 11.16
C LYS A 23 1.74 -12.80 10.79
N GLY A 24 2.59 -12.65 11.82
CA GLY A 24 4.03 -12.63 11.62
C GLY A 24 4.59 -11.27 11.24
N ARG A 25 5.80 -11.27 10.72
CA ARG A 25 6.59 -10.08 10.38
C ARG A 25 7.06 -10.16 8.92
N ALA A 26 7.20 -9.01 8.24
CA ALA A 26 7.69 -8.94 6.86
C ALA A 26 8.97 -8.09 6.76
N ARG A 27 9.89 -8.50 5.89
CA ARG A 27 11.13 -7.76 5.56
C ARG A 27 10.84 -6.59 4.63
N ARG A 28 11.75 -5.58 4.62
CA ARG A 28 11.70 -4.47 3.64
C ARG A 28 11.76 -4.98 2.20
N SER A 29 12.65 -5.94 1.91
CA SER A 29 12.78 -6.49 0.54
C SER A 29 11.49 -7.16 0.07
N GLU A 30 10.78 -7.89 0.95
CA GLU A 30 9.48 -8.47 0.64
C GLU A 30 8.47 -7.39 0.24
N LEU A 31 8.36 -6.33 1.05
CA LEU A 31 7.43 -5.24 0.80
C LEU A 31 7.74 -4.51 -0.52
N TRP A 32 9.01 -4.13 -0.74
CA TRP A 32 9.38 -3.31 -1.91
C TRP A 32 9.26 -4.05 -3.24
N TRP A 33 9.59 -5.33 -3.28
CA TRP A 33 9.40 -6.14 -4.49
C TRP A 33 7.91 -6.32 -4.82
N ASN A 34 7.08 -6.49 -3.80
CA ASN A 34 5.63 -6.58 -3.98
C ASN A 34 5.00 -5.23 -4.35
N PHE A 35 5.51 -4.13 -3.82
CA PHE A 35 5.11 -2.78 -4.23
C PHE A 35 5.42 -2.54 -5.72
N LEU A 36 6.63 -2.88 -6.16
CA LEU A 36 7.00 -2.78 -7.58
C LEU A 36 6.05 -3.60 -8.46
N LEU A 37 5.76 -4.84 -8.07
CA LEU A 37 4.79 -5.67 -8.80
C LEU A 37 3.40 -5.03 -8.81
N ALA A 38 2.93 -4.52 -7.67
CA ALA A 38 1.63 -3.87 -7.58
C ALA A 38 1.55 -2.66 -8.53
N VAL A 39 2.58 -1.82 -8.60
CA VAL A 39 2.64 -0.69 -9.54
C VAL A 39 2.59 -1.18 -11.00
N ILE A 40 3.34 -2.24 -11.35
CA ILE A 40 3.28 -2.82 -12.70
C ILE A 40 1.87 -3.33 -13.02
N MET A 41 1.22 -4.00 -12.06
CA MET A 41 -0.16 -4.49 -12.24
C MET A 41 -1.15 -3.34 -12.45
N GLN A 42 -0.99 -2.22 -11.72
CA GLN A 42 -1.81 -1.02 -11.94
C GLN A 42 -1.68 -0.49 -13.36
N VAL A 43 -0.45 -0.29 -13.83
CA VAL A 43 -0.21 0.18 -15.20
C VAL A 43 -0.83 -0.76 -16.24
N VAL A 44 -0.70 -2.07 -16.05
CA VAL A 44 -1.30 -3.07 -16.96
C VAL A 44 -2.83 -2.99 -16.97
N ILE A 45 -3.45 -2.84 -15.80
CA ILE A 45 -4.91 -2.70 -15.69
C ILE A 45 -5.39 -1.43 -16.39
N GLU A 46 -4.73 -0.29 -16.18
CA GLU A 46 -5.10 0.98 -16.81
C GLU A 46 -4.95 0.94 -18.34
N VAL A 47 -3.83 0.39 -18.84
CA VAL A 47 -3.65 0.20 -20.29
C VAL A 47 -4.73 -0.70 -20.85
N PHE A 48 -5.06 -1.80 -20.17
CA PHE A 48 -6.13 -2.70 -20.61
C PHE A 48 -7.50 -2.00 -20.59
N ALA A 49 -7.81 -1.27 -19.51
CA ALA A 49 -9.05 -0.51 -19.38
C ALA A 49 -9.21 0.50 -20.52
N SER A 50 -8.14 1.22 -20.84
CA SER A 50 -8.12 2.18 -21.96
C SER A 50 -8.32 1.50 -23.32
N LEU A 51 -7.65 0.37 -23.59
CA LEU A 51 -7.77 -0.36 -24.86
C LEU A 51 -9.18 -0.92 -25.09
N PHE A 52 -9.86 -1.32 -24.03
CA PHE A 52 -11.22 -1.89 -24.09
C PHE A 52 -12.32 -0.89 -23.77
N PHE A 53 -11.96 0.40 -23.63
CA PHE A 53 -12.92 1.49 -23.34
C PHE A 53 -13.78 1.19 -22.11
N LEU A 54 -13.17 0.63 -21.05
CA LEU A 54 -13.91 0.33 -19.83
C LEU A 54 -14.33 1.65 -19.13
N PRO A 55 -15.50 1.68 -18.50
CA PRO A 55 -15.91 2.83 -17.68
C PRO A 55 -14.90 3.09 -16.54
N ASP A 56 -14.63 4.37 -16.21
CA ASP A 56 -13.67 4.79 -15.18
C ASP A 56 -13.94 4.10 -13.83
N ILE A 57 -15.20 3.96 -13.46
CA ILE A 57 -15.56 3.27 -12.20
C ILE A 57 -15.10 1.80 -12.20
N VAL A 58 -15.08 1.14 -13.36
CA VAL A 58 -14.65 -0.27 -13.47
C VAL A 58 -13.13 -0.34 -13.33
N SER A 59 -12.38 0.54 -14.00
CA SER A 59 -10.92 0.60 -13.87
C SER A 59 -10.51 0.94 -12.44
N THR A 60 -11.16 1.93 -11.83
CA THR A 60 -10.93 2.31 -10.42
C THR A 60 -11.17 1.15 -9.47
N ILE A 61 -12.28 0.41 -9.62
CA ILE A 61 -12.56 -0.76 -8.77
C ILE A 61 -11.48 -1.84 -8.96
N LEU A 62 -11.09 -2.14 -10.20
CA LEU A 62 -10.10 -3.17 -10.49
C LEU A 62 -8.73 -2.81 -9.92
N THR A 63 -8.29 -1.56 -10.09
CA THR A 63 -7.02 -1.06 -9.56
C THR A 63 -7.00 -1.04 -8.04
N SER A 64 -8.03 -0.48 -7.40
CA SER A 64 -8.11 -0.40 -5.93
C SER A 64 -8.16 -1.79 -5.28
N ILE A 65 -9.03 -2.70 -5.76
CA ILE A 65 -9.10 -4.06 -5.21
C ILE A 65 -7.80 -4.82 -5.42
N THR A 66 -7.18 -4.69 -6.59
CA THR A 66 -5.92 -5.38 -6.89
C THR A 66 -4.79 -4.86 -5.99
N PHE A 67 -4.64 -3.55 -5.86
CA PHE A 67 -3.60 -2.94 -5.03
C PHE A 67 -3.80 -3.27 -3.54
N LEU A 68 -4.98 -2.98 -3.02
CA LEU A 68 -5.29 -3.22 -1.60
C LEU A 68 -5.23 -4.71 -1.26
N GLY A 69 -5.78 -5.57 -2.11
CA GLY A 69 -5.75 -7.01 -1.91
C GLY A 69 -4.33 -7.58 -1.91
N TRP A 70 -3.44 -7.04 -2.75
CA TRP A 70 -2.05 -7.48 -2.81
C TRP A 70 -1.20 -6.91 -1.67
N MET A 71 -1.33 -5.62 -1.38
CA MET A 71 -0.42 -4.91 -0.47
C MET A 71 -0.80 -4.97 1.00
N THR A 72 -2.09 -5.10 1.35
CA THR A 72 -2.54 -4.95 2.74
C THR A 72 -1.87 -5.95 3.68
N ALA A 73 -1.80 -7.25 3.32
CA ALA A 73 -1.24 -8.26 4.19
C ALA A 73 0.27 -8.06 4.45
N VAL A 74 1.05 -7.74 3.42
CA VAL A 74 2.49 -7.50 3.58
C VAL A 74 2.76 -6.21 4.36
N THR A 75 1.96 -5.17 4.18
CA THR A 75 2.05 -3.90 4.91
C THR A 75 1.72 -4.10 6.39
N VAL A 76 0.67 -4.85 6.73
CA VAL A 76 0.34 -5.22 8.13
C VAL A 76 1.50 -5.96 8.77
N ARG A 77 2.06 -6.99 8.11
CA ARG A 77 3.23 -7.72 8.62
C ARG A 77 4.47 -6.82 8.76
N ARG A 78 4.57 -5.77 7.95
CA ARG A 78 5.62 -4.76 8.09
C ARG A 78 5.45 -3.89 9.33
N PHE A 79 4.23 -3.49 9.68
CA PHE A 79 3.91 -2.83 10.94
C PHE A 79 4.25 -3.73 12.15
N HIS A 80 3.91 -5.01 12.06
CA HIS A 80 4.27 -6.01 13.06
C HIS A 80 5.79 -6.14 13.25
N ASP A 81 6.57 -6.00 12.18
CA ASP A 81 8.04 -6.02 12.25
C ASP A 81 8.60 -4.86 13.07
N ARG A 82 7.90 -3.73 13.12
CA ARG A 82 8.20 -2.60 14.00
C ARG A 82 7.63 -2.75 15.42
N GLY A 83 6.88 -3.81 15.69
CA GLY A 83 6.15 -4.04 16.94
C GLY A 83 4.86 -3.22 17.05
N MET A 84 4.43 -2.59 15.96
CA MET A 84 3.22 -1.79 15.90
C MET A 84 2.00 -2.66 15.54
N ASN A 85 0.81 -2.22 15.96
CA ASN A 85 -0.43 -2.86 15.53
C ASN A 85 -0.76 -2.47 14.07
N GLY A 86 -1.12 -3.45 13.24
CA GLY A 86 -1.51 -3.24 11.85
C GLY A 86 -2.92 -2.68 11.64
N THR A 87 -3.68 -2.39 12.70
CA THR A 87 -5.07 -1.88 12.58
C THR A 87 -5.17 -0.62 11.73
N ILE A 88 -4.20 0.29 11.84
CA ILE A 88 -4.17 1.51 11.03
C ILE A 88 -4.12 1.21 9.52
N VAL A 89 -3.43 0.14 9.11
CA VAL A 89 -3.35 -0.26 7.70
C VAL A 89 -4.72 -0.64 7.14
N TYR A 90 -5.53 -1.37 7.92
CA TYR A 90 -6.91 -1.71 7.52
C TYR A 90 -7.81 -0.47 7.44
N MET A 91 -7.67 0.45 8.41
CA MET A 91 -8.45 1.69 8.43
C MET A 91 -8.12 2.56 7.22
N VAL A 92 -6.84 2.71 6.90
CA VAL A 92 -6.40 3.48 5.73
C VAL A 92 -6.84 2.78 4.44
N ALA A 93 -6.68 1.46 4.31
CA ALA A 93 -7.14 0.72 3.13
C ALA A 93 -8.65 0.87 2.88
N ALA A 94 -9.47 0.81 3.94
CA ALA A 94 -10.91 1.02 3.83
C ALA A 94 -11.24 2.48 3.46
N PHE A 95 -10.51 3.45 4.01
CA PHE A 95 -10.68 4.87 3.69
C PHE A 95 -10.26 5.16 2.24
N THR A 96 -9.13 4.64 1.79
CA THR A 96 -8.67 4.74 0.39
C THR A 96 -9.73 4.20 -0.56
N LEU A 97 -10.25 2.99 -0.29
CA LEU A 97 -11.29 2.40 -1.12
C LEU A 97 -12.56 3.27 -1.16
N LEU A 98 -12.96 3.85 -0.03
CA LEU A 98 -14.10 4.75 0.01
C LEU A 98 -13.86 6.01 -0.83
N VAL A 99 -12.67 6.62 -0.72
CA VAL A 99 -12.29 7.79 -1.51
C VAL A 99 -12.28 7.46 -2.99
N ASP A 100 -11.64 6.35 -3.39
CA ASP A 100 -11.54 5.93 -4.79
C ASP A 100 -12.91 5.68 -5.42
N LEU A 101 -13.84 5.08 -4.67
CA LEU A 101 -15.19 4.79 -5.17
C LEU A 101 -16.11 6.02 -5.24
N THR A 102 -15.81 7.06 -4.49
CA THR A 102 -16.69 8.25 -4.39
C THR A 102 -16.12 9.47 -5.12
N PHE A 103 -14.83 9.50 -5.46
CA PHE A 103 -14.22 10.64 -6.12
C PHE A 103 -14.65 10.71 -7.61
N PRO A 104 -15.09 11.88 -8.10
CA PRO A 104 -15.56 12.06 -9.47
C PRO A 104 -14.40 12.29 -10.47
N TYR A 105 -13.58 11.27 -10.73
CA TYR A 105 -12.39 11.35 -11.59
C TYR A 105 -12.72 11.87 -13.00
N SER A 106 -13.80 11.39 -13.61
CA SER A 106 -14.24 11.85 -14.93
C SER A 106 -14.58 13.34 -14.98
N GLY A 107 -15.09 13.90 -13.88
CA GLY A 107 -15.34 15.34 -13.75
C GLY A 107 -14.04 16.14 -13.62
N LEU A 108 -13.02 15.58 -12.97
CA LEU A 108 -11.69 16.18 -12.89
C LEU A 108 -11.01 16.22 -14.27
N ASP A 109 -11.04 15.10 -15.00
CA ASP A 109 -10.47 15.02 -16.34
C ASP A 109 -11.14 16.04 -17.28
N ALA A 110 -12.48 16.11 -17.26
CA ALA A 110 -13.22 17.10 -18.03
C ALA A 110 -12.88 18.56 -17.65
N ALA A 111 -12.62 18.82 -16.38
CA ALA A 111 -12.22 20.15 -15.91
C ALA A 111 -10.81 20.54 -16.38
N ILE A 112 -9.89 19.58 -16.39
CA ILE A 112 -8.50 19.79 -16.85
C ILE A 112 -8.45 19.96 -18.36
N ASP A 113 -9.17 19.13 -19.13
CA ASP A 113 -9.16 19.14 -20.59
C ASP A 113 -9.75 20.43 -21.19
N ASN A 114 -10.65 21.11 -20.47
CA ASN A 114 -11.21 22.39 -20.93
C ASN A 114 -10.24 23.58 -20.83
N ASP A 115 -9.16 23.46 -20.07
CA ASP A 115 -8.16 24.51 -19.83
C ASP A 115 -8.76 25.87 -19.37
N ASP A 116 -9.98 25.84 -18.81
CA ASP A 116 -10.68 27.00 -18.27
C ASP A 116 -10.60 27.01 -16.74
N ILE A 117 -9.91 28.02 -16.21
CA ILE A 117 -9.71 28.18 -14.76
C ILE A 117 -11.03 28.28 -13.98
N ASN A 118 -12.09 28.75 -14.58
CA ASN A 118 -13.39 28.85 -13.92
C ASN A 118 -14.02 27.46 -13.74
N ILE A 119 -13.90 26.56 -14.74
CA ILE A 119 -14.38 25.18 -14.67
C ILE A 119 -13.59 24.43 -13.61
N ILE A 120 -12.26 24.57 -13.61
CA ILE A 120 -11.39 23.97 -12.57
C ILE A 120 -11.79 24.48 -11.19
N ARG A 121 -11.97 25.78 -11.02
CA ARG A 121 -12.39 26.38 -9.74
C ARG A 121 -13.73 25.83 -9.29
N ASP A 122 -14.72 25.78 -10.16
CA ASP A 122 -16.07 25.32 -9.83
C ASP A 122 -16.04 23.82 -9.45
N PHE A 123 -15.29 23.00 -10.18
CA PHE A 123 -15.04 21.60 -9.79
C PHE A 123 -14.42 21.50 -8.38
N VAL A 124 -13.42 22.30 -8.05
CA VAL A 124 -12.77 22.31 -6.73
C VAL A 124 -13.75 22.72 -5.63
N VAL A 125 -14.58 23.75 -5.88
CA VAL A 125 -15.58 24.23 -4.90
C VAL A 125 -16.64 23.15 -4.66
N ASP A 126 -17.17 22.56 -5.73
CA ASP A 126 -18.22 21.55 -5.64
C ASP A 126 -17.76 20.24 -4.99
N ASN A 127 -16.45 19.94 -5.12
CA ASN A 127 -15.86 18.72 -4.60
C ASN A 127 -14.88 18.95 -3.42
N THR A 128 -15.03 20.05 -2.70
CA THR A 128 -14.12 20.46 -1.63
C THR A 128 -13.89 19.36 -0.59
N TYR A 129 -14.93 18.68 -0.14
CA TYR A 129 -14.81 17.60 0.86
C TYR A 129 -14.07 16.37 0.33
N HIS A 130 -14.22 16.02 -0.95
CA HIS A 130 -13.43 14.95 -1.59
C HIS A 130 -11.95 15.32 -1.67
N ILE A 131 -11.64 16.58 -1.99
CA ILE A 131 -10.26 17.06 -2.04
C ILE A 131 -9.62 17.01 -0.65
N PHE A 132 -10.34 17.40 0.41
CA PHE A 132 -9.87 17.22 1.77
C PHE A 132 -9.65 15.75 2.13
N ALA A 133 -10.55 14.86 1.70
CA ALA A 133 -10.40 13.42 1.92
C ALA A 133 -9.13 12.88 1.22
N LEU A 134 -8.84 13.31 -0.02
CA LEU A 134 -7.61 12.96 -0.73
C LEU A 134 -6.34 13.46 0.00
N ILE A 135 -6.37 14.69 0.52
CA ILE A 135 -5.24 15.24 1.29
C ILE A 135 -5.02 14.42 2.56
N ILE A 136 -6.08 14.07 3.29
CA ILE A 136 -5.99 13.24 4.48
C ILE A 136 -5.45 11.85 4.12
N ASN A 137 -5.96 11.23 3.06
CA ASN A 137 -5.47 9.93 2.57
C ASN A 137 -3.98 9.98 2.26
N PHE A 138 -3.54 10.99 1.53
CA PHE A 138 -2.12 11.19 1.18
C PHE A 138 -1.23 11.32 2.43
N VAL A 139 -1.68 12.06 3.46
CA VAL A 139 -0.94 12.17 4.73
C VAL A 139 -0.86 10.81 5.45
N LEU A 140 -1.96 10.05 5.46
CA LEU A 140 -1.98 8.71 6.05
C LEU A 140 -1.07 7.74 5.29
N ASP A 141 -1.03 7.81 3.97
CA ASP A 141 -0.15 7.00 3.13
C ASP A 141 1.33 7.34 3.37
N ILE A 142 1.67 8.64 3.58
CA ILE A 142 3.03 9.04 4.00
C ILE A 142 3.38 8.40 5.35
N ILE A 143 2.49 8.36 6.32
CA ILE A 143 2.73 7.72 7.62
C ILE A 143 3.01 6.23 7.44
N ILE A 144 2.20 5.54 6.64
CA ILE A 144 2.41 4.12 6.31
C ILE A 144 3.76 3.94 5.60
N PHE A 145 4.06 4.76 4.61
CA PHE A 145 5.32 4.73 3.87
C PHE A 145 6.53 4.88 4.80
N VAL A 146 6.52 5.86 5.71
CA VAL A 146 7.60 6.06 6.68
C VAL A 146 7.83 4.81 7.53
N VAL A 147 6.77 4.19 8.06
CA VAL A 147 6.89 2.94 8.82
C VAL A 147 7.47 1.81 7.96
N CYS A 148 7.10 1.74 6.69
CA CYS A 148 7.60 0.76 5.74
C CYS A 148 9.09 0.91 5.41
N VAL A 149 9.60 2.14 5.39
CA VAL A 149 11.03 2.45 5.15
C VAL A 149 11.91 2.14 6.36
N LEU A 150 11.40 2.30 7.59
CA LEU A 150 12.17 2.06 8.82
C LEU A 150 12.74 0.64 8.85
N ASP A 151 13.94 0.43 9.40
CA ASP A 151 14.57 -0.89 9.46
C ASP A 151 13.86 -1.83 10.45
N SER A 152 14.05 -3.14 10.26
CA SER A 152 13.51 -4.18 11.14
C SER A 152 14.08 -4.06 12.56
N LYS A 153 13.25 -4.30 13.57
CA LYS A 153 13.72 -4.43 14.95
C LYS A 153 14.39 -5.79 15.13
N PRO A 154 15.64 -5.84 15.68
CA PRO A 154 16.33 -7.11 15.89
C PRO A 154 15.62 -8.01 16.91
N LYS A 155 15.17 -7.44 18.03
CA LYS A 155 14.55 -8.18 19.13
C LYS A 155 13.24 -8.85 18.72
N PRO A 156 12.97 -10.08 19.20
CA PRO A 156 11.66 -10.69 19.10
C PRO A 156 10.58 -9.78 19.67
N ASN A 157 9.38 -9.87 19.11
CA ASN A 157 8.23 -9.15 19.64
C ASN A 157 7.00 -10.07 19.63
N LYS A 158 5.84 -9.56 20.07
CA LYS A 158 4.59 -10.33 20.14
C LYS A 158 4.13 -10.97 18.81
N TYR A 159 4.74 -10.58 17.69
CA TYR A 159 4.44 -11.09 16.35
C TYR A 159 5.47 -12.11 15.84
N GLY A 160 6.51 -12.39 16.64
CA GLY A 160 7.53 -13.38 16.34
C GLY A 160 8.95 -12.81 16.21
N ILE A 161 9.84 -13.67 15.72
CA ILE A 161 11.26 -13.38 15.50
C ILE A 161 11.43 -12.51 14.25
N SER A 162 12.51 -11.71 14.22
CA SER A 162 12.81 -10.87 13.08
C SER A 162 13.20 -11.69 11.85
N PRO A 163 12.50 -11.55 10.72
CA PRO A 163 12.86 -12.27 9.49
C PRO A 163 14.18 -11.76 8.88
N LYS A 164 14.74 -10.64 9.36
CA LYS A 164 16.02 -10.11 8.93
C LYS A 164 17.19 -10.67 9.75
N TYR A 165 17.01 -10.81 11.05
CA TYR A 165 18.09 -11.13 11.98
C TYR A 165 18.10 -12.60 12.43
N GLY A 166 16.94 -13.30 12.48
CA GLY A 166 16.84 -14.68 12.92
C GLY A 166 16.89 -14.87 14.44
N GLU A 167 17.05 -16.13 14.87
CA GLU A 167 17.10 -16.49 16.31
C GLU A 167 18.43 -16.15 16.95
N GLU A 168 19.55 -16.35 16.25
CA GLU A 168 20.92 -16.14 16.78
C GLU A 168 21.17 -14.70 17.24
N ASP A 169 20.76 -13.73 16.41
CA ASP A 169 20.93 -12.31 16.76
C ASP A 169 19.96 -11.85 17.89
N ALA A 170 18.88 -12.62 18.12
CA ALA A 170 17.94 -12.37 19.20
C ALA A 170 18.55 -12.74 20.58
N GLU A 171 19.26 -13.86 20.66
CA GLU A 171 19.91 -14.35 21.88
C GLU A 171 21.10 -13.46 22.28
N GLU A 172 21.92 -12.99 21.33
CA GLU A 172 23.02 -12.05 21.60
C GLU A 172 22.53 -10.73 22.20
N THR A 173 21.33 -10.27 21.80
CA THR A 173 20.76 -9.01 22.31
C THR A 173 20.07 -9.14 23.67
N GLU A 174 19.76 -10.35 24.12
CA GLU A 174 19.25 -10.62 25.49
C GLU A 174 20.37 -10.79 26.52
N SER A 175 21.57 -11.16 26.06
CA SER A 175 22.75 -11.38 26.93
C SER A 175 23.60 -10.13 27.16
N ALA A 176 23.32 -9.02 26.47
CA ALA A 176 24.03 -7.73 26.57
C ALA A 176 23.21 -6.68 27.33
#